data_7d3f8630349fe153f8604cc1dcc3ea0f
#
_entry.id   7d3f8630349fe153f8604cc1dcc3ea0f
#
_cell.length_a   1.000
_cell.length_b   1.000
_cell.length_c   1.000
_cell.angle_alpha   90.00
_cell.angle_beta   90.00
_cell.angle_gamma   90.00
#
_symmetry.space_group_name_H-M   'P 1'
#
loop_
_entity.id
_entity.type
_entity.pdbx_description
1 polymer ?
#
loop_
_entity_poly.entity_id
_entity_poly.type
_entity_poly.pdbx_seq_one_letter_code
_entity_poly.pdbx_strand_id
1 'polypeptide(L)' 'MTDFVSPIQFGELKLKNRVVMAPLTRSRATADRVPTELMAEYYAQRASAGLIIAEATVISEEANGYENTPGLFTDAQ' A
#
# COMPACT_ATOMS: atom_id res chain seq x y z
N MET A 1 16.85 -24.60 4.65
CA MET A 1 16.70 -23.66 3.53
C MET A 1 15.50 -22.76 3.74
N THR A 2 15.64 -21.47 3.44
CA THR A 2 14.52 -20.53 3.55
C THR A 2 13.51 -20.80 2.47
N ASP A 3 12.23 -20.91 2.87
CA ASP A 3 11.12 -21.16 1.98
C ASP A 3 10.24 -19.90 1.94
N PHE A 4 10.13 -19.27 0.79
CA PHE A 4 9.36 -18.05 0.63
C PHE A 4 7.85 -18.26 0.70
N VAL A 5 7.38 -19.47 0.46
CA VAL A 5 5.94 -19.75 0.38
C VAL A 5 5.35 -20.27 1.69
N SER A 6 6.17 -20.60 2.68
CA SER A 6 5.65 -21.11 3.94
C SER A 6 5.15 -19.97 4.83
N PRO A 7 4.11 -20.20 5.65
CA PRO A 7 3.61 -19.18 6.59
C PRO A 7 4.65 -18.76 7.61
N ILE A 8 4.50 -17.55 8.12
CA ILE A 8 5.37 -17.02 9.17
C ILE A 8 4.54 -16.16 10.13
N GLN A 9 4.92 -16.21 11.41
CA GLN A 9 4.40 -15.28 12.41
C GLN A 9 5.28 -14.04 12.40
N PHE A 10 4.67 -12.89 12.09
CA PHE A 10 5.37 -11.60 12.03
C PHE A 10 4.76 -10.68 13.09
N GLY A 11 5.36 -10.66 14.28
CA GLY A 11 4.75 -9.99 15.42
C GLY A 11 3.40 -10.65 15.74
N GLU A 12 2.32 -9.88 15.72
CA GLU A 12 0.97 -10.37 15.94
C GLU A 12 0.29 -10.84 14.65
N LEU A 13 0.95 -10.66 13.50
CA LEU A 13 0.39 -11.01 12.21
C LEU A 13 0.80 -12.43 11.81
N LYS A 14 -0.16 -13.16 11.27
CA LYS A 14 0.09 -14.47 10.66
C LYS A 14 0.06 -14.30 9.15
N LEU A 15 1.22 -14.37 8.52
CA LEU A 15 1.34 -14.19 7.08
C LEU A 15 1.30 -15.54 6.38
N LYS A 16 0.59 -15.60 5.25
CA LYS A 16 0.44 -16.84 4.47
C LYS A 16 1.72 -17.25 3.75
N ASN A 17 2.63 -16.32 3.55
CA ASN A 17 3.94 -16.57 2.96
C ASN A 17 4.92 -15.49 3.41
N ARG A 18 6.17 -15.58 2.98
CA ARG A 18 7.26 -14.70 3.43
C ARG A 18 7.60 -13.61 2.43
N VAL A 19 6.74 -13.36 1.44
CA VAL A 19 6.94 -12.32 0.45
C VAL A 19 6.26 -11.05 0.92
N VAL A 20 7.01 -9.97 1.01
CA VAL A 20 6.49 -8.65 1.42
C VAL A 20 6.65 -7.68 0.27
N MET A 21 5.56 -7.03 -0.10
CA MET A 21 5.62 -5.95 -1.08
C MET A 21 6.05 -4.66 -0.39
N ALA A 22 7.18 -4.10 -0.83
CA ALA A 22 7.69 -2.84 -0.30
C ALA A 22 6.82 -1.66 -0.75
N PRO A 23 6.78 -0.56 0.00
CA PRO A 23 6.02 0.61 -0.40
C PRO A 23 6.69 1.34 -1.58
N LEU A 24 5.88 1.69 -2.58
CA LEU A 24 6.36 2.40 -3.77
C LEU A 24 5.38 3.53 -4.09
N THR A 25 5.88 4.76 -4.16
CA THR A 25 5.08 5.92 -4.58
C THR A 25 4.78 5.80 -6.07
N ARG A 26 3.50 5.75 -6.43
CA ARG A 26 3.07 5.55 -7.81
C ARG A 26 2.47 6.79 -8.45
N SER A 27 2.02 7.76 -7.65
CA SER A 27 1.42 9.02 -8.12
C SER A 27 0.23 8.78 -9.05
N ARG A 28 -0.69 7.92 -8.66
CA ARG A 28 -1.87 7.55 -9.44
C ARG A 28 -3.19 7.93 -8.78
N ALA A 29 -3.14 8.65 -7.64
CA ALA A 29 -4.33 9.22 -7.03
C ALA A 29 -4.81 10.43 -7.83
N THR A 30 -6.00 10.95 -7.51
CA THR A 30 -6.51 12.17 -8.13
C THR A 30 -5.73 13.38 -7.65
N ALA A 31 -5.98 14.55 -8.29
CA ALA A 31 -5.37 15.80 -7.83
C ALA A 31 -5.77 16.13 -6.39
N ASP A 32 -6.96 15.70 -5.96
CA ASP A 32 -7.45 15.86 -4.58
C ASP A 32 -6.99 14.72 -3.67
N ARG A 33 -6.06 13.90 -4.12
CA ARG A 33 -5.46 12.81 -3.36
C ARG A 33 -6.42 11.69 -2.98
N VAL A 34 -7.48 11.53 -3.76
CA VAL A 34 -8.42 10.42 -3.58
C VAL A 34 -7.86 9.19 -4.30
N PRO A 35 -7.76 8.04 -3.60
CA PRO A 35 -7.33 6.81 -4.25
C PRO A 35 -8.24 6.45 -5.43
N THR A 36 -7.66 5.88 -6.47
CA THR A 36 -8.36 5.54 -7.70
C THR A 36 -8.60 4.04 -7.81
N GLU A 37 -9.53 3.65 -8.71
CA GLU A 37 -9.74 2.23 -9.00
C GLU A 37 -8.48 1.58 -9.56
N LEU A 38 -7.69 2.32 -10.31
CA LEU A 38 -6.41 1.81 -10.82
C LEU A 38 -5.48 1.43 -9.68
N MET A 39 -5.47 2.21 -8.60
CA MET A 39 -4.68 1.87 -7.41
C MET A 39 -5.20 0.60 -6.75
N ALA A 40 -6.50 0.45 -6.63
CA ALA A 40 -7.10 -0.75 -6.07
C ALA A 40 -6.74 -1.99 -6.89
N GLU A 41 -6.81 -1.89 -8.22
CA GLU A 41 -6.43 -2.96 -9.13
C GLU A 41 -4.96 -3.33 -8.97
N TYR A 42 -4.09 -2.33 -8.85
CA TYR A 42 -2.66 -2.54 -8.65
C TYR A 42 -2.38 -3.40 -7.41
N TYR A 43 -3.02 -3.08 -6.30
CA TYR A 43 -2.85 -3.85 -5.06
C TYR A 43 -3.52 -5.21 -5.13
N ALA A 44 -4.69 -5.30 -5.78
CA ALA A 44 -5.39 -6.58 -5.96
C ALA A 44 -4.55 -7.58 -6.76
N GLN A 45 -3.84 -7.10 -7.79
CA GLN A 45 -2.95 -7.94 -8.58
C GLN A 45 -1.79 -8.52 -7.77
N ARG A 46 -1.47 -7.90 -6.64
CA ARG A 46 -0.35 -8.31 -5.77
C ARG A 46 -0.81 -8.93 -4.46
N ALA A 47 -2.09 -9.27 -4.36
CA ALA A 47 -2.69 -9.78 -3.13
C ALA A 47 -2.18 -11.16 -2.70
N SER A 48 -1.46 -11.86 -3.57
CA SER A 48 -0.85 -13.14 -3.21
C SER A 48 0.39 -13.00 -2.31
N ALA A 49 0.91 -11.78 -2.15
CA ALA A 49 1.99 -11.53 -1.19
C ALA A 49 1.50 -11.78 0.24
N GLY A 50 2.42 -12.14 1.13
CA GLY A 50 2.10 -12.34 2.54
C GLY A 50 1.75 -11.05 3.25
N LEU A 51 2.36 -9.94 2.84
CA LEU A 51 2.10 -8.61 3.38
C LEU A 51 2.33 -7.58 2.30
N ILE A 52 1.46 -6.59 2.24
CA ILE A 52 1.63 -5.42 1.36
C ILE A 52 1.78 -4.19 2.25
N ILE A 53 2.87 -3.46 2.06
CA ILE A 53 3.05 -2.16 2.69
C ILE A 53 2.63 -1.12 1.67
N ALA A 54 1.55 -0.40 1.99
CA ALA A 54 0.98 0.57 1.06
C ALA A 54 1.90 1.77 0.86
N GLU A 55 1.74 2.42 -0.27
CA GLU A 55 2.52 3.60 -0.62
C GLU A 55 2.34 4.73 0.40
N ALA A 56 3.29 5.66 0.42
CA ALA A 56 3.23 6.83 1.29
C ALA A 56 1.92 7.59 1.06
N THR A 57 1.23 7.90 2.15
CA THR A 57 -0.08 8.53 2.15
C THR A 57 -0.03 9.76 3.05
N VAL A 58 -0.41 10.92 2.53
CA VAL A 58 -0.31 12.16 3.29
C VAL A 58 -1.46 12.28 4.30
N ILE A 59 -1.15 12.82 5.47
CA ILE A 59 -2.12 12.95 6.56
C ILE A 59 -2.70 14.35 6.69
N SER A 60 -2.19 15.30 5.92
CA SER A 60 -2.66 16.68 5.88
C SER A 60 -2.13 17.36 4.63
N GLU A 61 -2.68 18.50 4.25
CA GLU A 61 -2.15 19.25 3.12
C GLU A 61 -0.71 19.71 3.33
N GLU A 62 -0.35 19.99 4.56
CA GLU A 62 1.00 20.44 4.91
C GLU A 62 2.05 19.34 4.71
N ALA A 63 1.61 18.09 4.69
CA ALA A 63 2.50 16.93 4.51
C ALA A 63 2.75 16.60 3.03
N ASN A 64 2.20 17.39 2.09
CA ASN A 64 2.35 17.13 0.67
C ASN A 64 3.80 17.16 0.22
N GLY A 65 4.26 16.09 -0.43
CA GLY A 65 5.60 16.00 -1.00
C GLY A 65 5.58 15.78 -2.50
N TYR A 66 4.68 14.95 -2.99
CA TYR A 66 4.55 14.63 -4.41
C TYR A 66 3.12 14.86 -4.88
N GLU A 67 2.96 15.15 -6.19
CA GLU A 67 1.65 15.29 -6.79
C GLU A 67 0.96 13.94 -6.93
N ASN A 68 -0.36 13.94 -6.84
CA ASN A 68 -1.21 12.77 -7.09
C ASN A 68 -0.88 11.55 -6.23
N THR A 69 -0.31 11.77 -5.04
CA THR A 69 -0.18 10.72 -4.04
C THR A 69 -1.44 10.70 -3.17
N PRO A 70 -1.82 9.52 -2.64
CA PRO A 70 -3.06 9.44 -1.87
C PRO A 70 -2.98 10.19 -0.54
N GLY A 71 -4.12 10.63 -0.05
CA GLY A 71 -4.25 11.26 1.25
C GLY A 71 -5.20 10.49 2.15
N LEU A 72 -5.21 10.83 3.42
CA LEU A 72 -6.06 10.21 4.42
C LEU A 72 -6.55 11.25 5.44
N PHE A 73 -7.02 12.40 4.93
CA PHE A 73 -7.48 13.48 5.79
C PHE A 73 -8.81 14.09 5.36
N THR A 74 -9.49 13.52 4.35
CA THR A 74 -10.84 13.91 3.95
C THR A 74 -11.74 12.70 3.89
N ASP A 75 -13.05 12.92 3.92
CA ASP A 75 -14.01 11.82 3.84
C ASP A 75 -13.94 11.09 2.50
N ALA A 76 -13.62 11.80 1.40
CA ALA A 76 -13.50 11.20 0.08
C ALA A 76 -12.28 10.29 -0.03
N GLN A 77 -11.26 10.57 0.72
CA GLN A 77 -10.04 9.78 0.76
C GLN A 77 -10.25 8.53 1.59
#